data_956d3be45c6ab68f2dd64541b20f67d5
#
_entry.id   956d3be45c6ab68f2dd64541b20f67d5
#
_cell.length_a   1.000
_cell.length_b   1.000
_cell.length_c   1.000
_cell.angle_alpha   90.00
_cell.angle_beta   90.00
_cell.angle_gamma   90.00
#
_symmetry.space_group_name_H-M   'P 1'
#
loop_
_entity.id
_entity.type
_entity.pdbx_description
1 polymer ?
#
loop_
_entity_poly.entity_id
_entity_poly.type
_entity_poly.pdbx_seq_one_letter_code
_entity_poly.pdbx_strand_id
1 'polypeptide(L)'
;MIRAFLDANVLFTAARSREGSSWAFIQETTVNDNLIVMATDYTFGEAERRLQEKSPSSLDEYARLKPLLWRCPDPPGGLVEHLRRLIRDEKDRPVLAGAISAQADWLLTWDYEDFGHLFGIRVYDVLVSDPGSGLHMFRQLA
;
A
#
# COMPACT_ATOMS: atom_id res chain seq x y z
N MET A 1 3.93 9.06 14.84
CA MET A 1 3.79 7.72 14.22
C MET A 1 2.97 7.83 12.93
N ILE A 2 3.58 7.51 11.81
CA ILE A 2 2.91 7.48 10.52
C ILE A 2 2.50 6.04 10.21
N ARG A 3 1.26 5.85 9.79
CA ARG A 3 0.69 4.58 9.41
C ARG A 3 0.43 4.61 7.91
N ALA A 4 1.21 3.87 7.14
CA ALA A 4 1.12 3.84 5.67
C ALA A 4 0.60 2.48 5.19
N PHE A 5 -0.51 2.49 4.46
CA PHE A 5 -1.10 1.31 3.85
C PHE A 5 -0.61 1.20 2.41
N LEU A 6 -0.15 0.02 2.00
CA LEU A 6 0.37 -0.20 0.65
C LEU A 6 -0.60 -1.01 -0.20
N ASP A 7 -0.81 -0.55 -1.43
CA ASP A 7 -1.49 -1.33 -2.46
C ASP A 7 -0.58 -2.48 -2.94
N ALA A 8 -1.18 -3.50 -3.53
CA ALA A 8 -0.46 -4.67 -4.04
C ALA A 8 0.63 -4.31 -5.05
N ASN A 9 0.39 -3.30 -5.90
CA ASN A 9 1.39 -2.87 -6.89
C ASN A 9 2.66 -2.30 -6.25
N VAL A 10 2.55 -1.74 -5.05
CA VAL A 10 3.72 -1.25 -4.31
C VAL A 10 4.54 -2.42 -3.78
N LEU A 11 3.88 -3.45 -3.24
CA LEU A 11 4.55 -4.68 -2.79
C LEU A 11 5.21 -5.40 -3.97
N PHE A 12 4.51 -5.46 -5.10
CA PHE A 12 5.01 -6.09 -6.32
C PHE A 12 6.28 -5.39 -6.82
N THR A 13 6.26 -4.05 -6.93
CA THR A 13 7.42 -3.31 -7.42
C THR A 13 8.59 -3.33 -6.43
N ALA A 14 8.31 -3.31 -5.13
CA ALA A 14 9.34 -3.41 -4.10
C ALA A 14 10.08 -4.75 -4.17
N ALA A 15 9.35 -5.85 -4.39
CA ALA A 15 9.95 -7.18 -4.50
C ALA A 15 10.81 -7.31 -5.77
N ARG A 16 10.47 -6.59 -6.83
CA ARG A 16 11.16 -6.67 -8.11
C ARG A 16 12.41 -5.80 -8.20
N SER A 17 12.50 -4.73 -7.43
CA SER A 17 13.62 -3.80 -7.55
C SER A 17 13.92 -3.12 -6.22
N ARG A 18 15.17 -3.21 -5.78
CA ARG A 18 15.67 -2.50 -4.60
C ARG A 18 16.00 -1.03 -4.89
N GLU A 19 15.97 -0.62 -6.16
CA GLU A 19 16.35 0.73 -6.57
C GLU A 19 15.18 1.71 -6.57
N GLY A 20 13.93 1.21 -6.47
CA GLY A 20 12.75 2.04 -6.53
C GLY A 20 12.30 2.56 -5.18
N SER A 21 11.39 3.55 -5.22
CA SER A 21 10.82 4.15 -4.01
C SER A 21 9.92 3.20 -3.23
N SER A 22 9.34 2.20 -3.86
CA SER A 22 8.55 1.17 -3.17
C SER A 22 9.40 0.43 -2.15
N TRP A 23 10.53 -0.09 -2.58
CA TRP A 23 11.46 -0.80 -1.70
C TRP A 23 12.01 0.14 -0.62
N ALA A 24 12.45 1.33 -1.03
CA ALA A 24 13.02 2.32 -0.12
C ALA A 24 12.04 2.72 0.99
N PHE A 25 10.76 2.89 0.65
CA PHE A 25 9.75 3.24 1.64
C PHE A 25 9.60 2.15 2.70
N ILE A 26 9.53 0.88 2.28
CA ILE A 26 9.43 -0.24 3.22
C ILE A 26 10.67 -0.29 4.11
N GLN A 27 11.86 -0.05 3.55
CA GLN A 27 13.11 -0.08 4.32
C GLN A 27 13.19 1.01 5.37
N GLU A 28 12.45 2.10 5.24
CA GLU A 28 12.41 3.14 6.28
C GLU A 28 11.94 2.57 7.63
N THR A 29 11.14 1.50 7.63
CA THR A 29 10.68 0.86 8.86
C THR A 29 11.82 0.22 9.65
N THR A 30 12.92 -0.11 8.99
CA THR A 30 14.08 -0.76 9.65
C THR A 30 14.96 0.23 10.39
N VAL A 31 14.85 1.53 10.12
CA VAL A 31 15.66 2.58 10.70
C VAL A 31 14.85 3.65 11.42
N ASN A 32 13.54 3.64 11.32
CA ASN A 32 12.63 4.61 11.95
C ASN A 32 11.51 3.92 12.69
N ASP A 33 11.41 4.15 13.99
CA ASP A 33 10.37 3.59 14.83
C ASP A 33 9.01 4.29 14.66
N ASN A 34 9.00 5.43 13.97
CA ASN A 34 7.78 6.25 13.78
C ASN A 34 7.05 5.92 12.48
N LEU A 35 7.39 4.84 11.80
CA LEU A 35 6.70 4.40 10.60
C LEU A 35 6.19 2.97 10.78
N ILE A 36 4.89 2.80 10.55
CA ILE A 36 4.26 1.49 10.42
C ILE A 36 3.79 1.37 8.98
N VAL A 37 4.21 0.30 8.31
CA VAL A 37 3.78 -0.02 6.95
C VAL A 37 2.88 -1.26 7.04
N MET A 38 1.72 -1.22 6.39
CA MET A 38 0.70 -2.25 6.58
C MET A 38 -0.04 -2.61 5.30
N ALA A 39 -0.63 -3.81 5.32
CA ALA A 39 -1.47 -4.31 4.25
C ALA A 39 -2.45 -5.34 4.83
N THR A 40 -3.51 -5.63 4.07
CA THR A 40 -4.47 -6.69 4.41
C THR A 40 -4.12 -7.98 3.71
N ASP A 41 -4.76 -9.08 4.10
CA ASP A 41 -4.60 -10.37 3.39
C ASP A 41 -5.00 -10.26 1.93
N TYR A 42 -6.04 -9.49 1.63
CA TYR A 42 -6.44 -9.23 0.24
C TYR A 42 -5.28 -8.66 -0.57
N THR A 43 -4.62 -7.64 -0.02
CA THR A 43 -3.50 -6.96 -0.69
C THR A 43 -2.29 -7.88 -0.82
N PHE A 44 -1.93 -8.60 0.25
CA PHE A 44 -0.84 -9.59 0.19
C PHE A 44 -1.13 -10.66 -0.85
N GLY A 45 -2.34 -11.20 -0.88
CA GLY A 45 -2.74 -12.23 -1.84
C GLY A 45 -2.63 -11.77 -3.28
N GLU A 46 -3.06 -10.55 -3.58
CA GLU A 46 -2.93 -9.95 -4.90
C GLU A 46 -1.46 -9.84 -5.33
N ALA A 47 -0.60 -9.34 -4.44
CA ALA A 47 0.82 -9.20 -4.73
C ALA A 47 1.47 -10.56 -4.97
N GLU A 48 1.16 -11.55 -4.14
CA GLU A 48 1.72 -12.91 -4.26
C GLU A 48 1.30 -13.56 -5.58
N ARG A 49 0.02 -13.45 -5.93
CA ARG A 49 -0.49 -13.99 -7.19
C ARG A 49 0.21 -13.37 -8.38
N ARG A 50 0.38 -12.05 -8.40
CA ARG A 50 1.03 -11.34 -9.50
C ARG A 50 2.51 -11.67 -9.60
N LEU A 51 3.21 -11.83 -8.47
CA LEU A 51 4.61 -12.25 -8.47
C LEU A 51 4.77 -13.66 -9.00
N GLN A 52 3.90 -14.59 -8.60
CA GLN A 52 3.93 -15.98 -9.12
C GLN A 52 3.71 -16.01 -10.63
N GLU A 53 2.81 -15.19 -11.16
CA GLU A 53 2.49 -15.17 -12.58
C GLU A 53 3.54 -14.44 -13.41
N LYS A 54 4.08 -13.33 -12.91
CA LYS A 54 4.87 -12.39 -13.73
C LYS A 54 6.34 -12.29 -13.35
N SER A 55 6.70 -12.61 -12.11
CA SER A 55 8.06 -12.43 -11.61
C SER A 55 8.38 -13.41 -10.49
N PRO A 56 8.33 -14.74 -10.76
CA PRO A 56 8.56 -15.73 -9.69
C PRO A 56 9.95 -15.63 -9.06
N SER A 57 10.95 -15.13 -9.78
CA SER A 57 12.28 -14.89 -9.23
C SER A 57 12.32 -13.84 -8.13
N SER A 58 11.27 -13.03 -8.01
CA SER A 58 11.17 -11.99 -6.98
C SER A 58 10.49 -12.46 -5.69
N LEU A 59 10.02 -13.71 -5.63
CA LEU A 59 9.34 -14.23 -4.44
C LEU A 59 10.25 -14.31 -3.22
N ASP A 60 11.55 -14.56 -3.40
CA ASP A 60 12.50 -14.57 -2.27
C ASP A 60 12.63 -13.18 -1.64
N GLU A 61 12.72 -12.15 -2.45
CA GLU A 61 12.78 -10.78 -1.94
C GLU A 61 11.45 -10.40 -1.27
N TYR A 62 10.33 -10.78 -1.86
CA TYR A 62 9.03 -10.56 -1.25
C TYR A 62 8.93 -11.21 0.14
N ALA A 63 9.44 -12.42 0.28
CA ALA A 63 9.46 -13.13 1.57
C ALA A 63 10.28 -12.38 2.62
N ARG A 64 11.31 -11.62 2.21
CA ARG A 64 12.09 -10.79 3.13
C ARG A 64 11.36 -9.51 3.51
N LEU A 65 10.56 -8.95 2.60
CA LEU A 65 9.83 -7.70 2.83
C LEU A 65 8.57 -7.90 3.68
N LYS A 66 7.85 -8.99 3.45
CA LYS A 66 6.55 -9.22 4.10
C LYS A 66 6.58 -9.11 5.62
N PRO A 67 7.58 -9.67 6.34
CA PRO A 67 7.63 -9.54 7.81
C PRO A 67 7.81 -8.12 8.32
N LEU A 68 8.23 -7.18 7.46
CA LEU A 68 8.38 -5.77 7.83
C LEU A 68 7.04 -5.03 7.85
N LEU A 69 5.99 -5.62 7.28
CA LEU A 69 4.67 -5.02 7.23
C LEU A 69 3.77 -5.60 8.31
N TRP A 70 2.90 -4.75 8.84
CA TRP A 70 1.83 -5.17 9.74
C TRP A 70 0.67 -5.70 8.91
N ARG A 71 0.15 -6.84 9.32
CA ARG A 71 -1.02 -7.45 8.71
C ARG A 71 -2.28 -6.92 9.38
N CYS A 72 -3.16 -6.30 8.58
CA CYS A 72 -4.43 -5.77 9.05
C CYS A 72 -5.57 -6.68 8.65
N PRO A 73 -6.68 -6.71 9.40
CA PRO A 73 -7.89 -7.42 8.97
C PRO A 73 -8.43 -6.85 7.68
N ASP A 74 -9.04 -7.69 6.85
CA ASP A 74 -9.77 -7.22 5.68
C ASP A 74 -10.93 -6.33 6.11
N PRO A 75 -11.25 -5.29 5.31
CA PRO A 75 -12.29 -4.33 5.69
C PRO A 75 -13.68 -4.95 5.65
N PRO A 76 -14.64 -4.39 6.43
CA PRO A 76 -16.04 -4.82 6.33
C PRO A 76 -16.60 -4.62 4.92
N GLY A 77 -17.40 -5.58 4.43
CA GLY A 77 -18.01 -5.50 3.11
C GLY A 77 -18.87 -4.26 2.89
N GLY A 78 -19.54 -3.78 3.95
CA GLY A 78 -20.34 -2.56 3.88
C GLY A 78 -19.51 -1.31 3.57
N LEU A 79 -18.30 -1.22 4.12
CA LEU A 79 -17.38 -0.13 3.81
C LEU A 79 -16.90 -0.23 2.35
N VAL A 80 -16.56 -1.42 1.90
CA VAL A 80 -16.15 -1.65 0.50
C VAL A 80 -17.23 -1.17 -0.47
N GLU A 81 -18.49 -1.56 -0.22
CA GLU A 81 -19.62 -1.17 -1.07
C GLU A 81 -19.87 0.35 -1.03
N HIS A 82 -19.64 0.97 0.11
CA HIS A 82 -19.83 2.41 0.29
C HIS A 82 -18.89 3.24 -0.60
N LEU A 83 -17.76 2.68 -1.02
CA LEU A 83 -16.75 3.36 -1.82
C LEU A 83 -16.96 3.23 -3.33
N ARG A 84 -18.02 2.59 -3.78
CA ARG A 84 -18.25 2.30 -5.21
C ARG A 84 -18.27 3.55 -6.11
N ARG A 85 -18.65 4.71 -5.57
CA ARG A 85 -18.68 5.95 -6.33
C ARG A 85 -17.31 6.62 -6.45
N LEU A 86 -16.42 6.35 -5.49
CA LEU A 86 -15.07 6.91 -5.48
C LEU A 86 -14.10 6.07 -6.30
N ILE A 87 -14.26 4.75 -6.26
CA ILE A 87 -13.39 3.79 -6.94
C ILE A 87 -14.24 2.96 -7.89
N ARG A 88 -14.00 3.10 -9.19
CA ARG A 88 -14.79 2.44 -10.24
C ARG A 88 -14.52 0.95 -10.32
N ASP A 89 -13.25 0.54 -10.24
CA ASP A 89 -12.87 -0.85 -10.31
C ASP A 89 -13.17 -1.53 -8.97
N GLU A 90 -13.99 -2.55 -9.02
CA GLU A 90 -14.40 -3.34 -7.87
C GLU A 90 -13.24 -3.92 -7.09
N LYS A 91 -12.16 -4.31 -7.80
CA LYS A 91 -10.97 -4.91 -7.19
C LYS A 91 -10.15 -3.92 -6.36
N ASP A 92 -10.29 -2.62 -6.63
CA ASP A 92 -9.52 -1.59 -5.94
C ASP A 92 -10.24 -1.02 -4.72
N ARG A 93 -11.56 -1.23 -4.61
CA ARG A 93 -12.34 -0.77 -3.45
C ARG A 93 -11.87 -1.36 -2.12
N PRO A 94 -11.54 -2.67 -2.04
CA PRO A 94 -11.01 -3.25 -0.79
C PRO A 94 -9.68 -2.63 -0.36
N VAL A 95 -8.90 -2.09 -1.28
CA VAL A 95 -7.62 -1.44 -0.98
C VAL A 95 -7.87 -0.14 -0.20
N LEU A 96 -8.71 0.75 -0.72
CA LEU A 96 -9.05 1.99 -0.02
C LEU A 96 -9.80 1.71 1.28
N ALA A 97 -10.76 0.78 1.25
CA ALA A 97 -11.49 0.37 2.44
C ALA A 97 -10.57 -0.19 3.51
N GLY A 98 -9.57 -0.99 3.11
CA GLY A 98 -8.56 -1.52 4.02
C GLY A 98 -7.75 -0.42 4.71
N ALA A 99 -7.32 0.57 3.95
CA ALA A 99 -6.59 1.72 4.49
C ALA A 99 -7.45 2.51 5.49
N ILE A 100 -8.72 2.75 5.15
CA ILE A 100 -9.66 3.47 6.03
C ILE A 100 -9.90 2.66 7.31
N SER A 101 -10.20 1.37 7.17
CA SER A 101 -10.48 0.48 8.30
C SER A 101 -9.29 0.34 9.24
N ALA A 102 -8.07 0.32 8.69
CA ALA A 102 -6.83 0.25 9.45
C ALA A 102 -6.41 1.61 10.04
N GLN A 103 -7.18 2.66 9.79
CA GLN A 103 -6.86 4.01 10.24
C GLN A 103 -5.48 4.47 9.77
N ALA A 104 -5.20 4.21 8.51
CA ALA A 104 -3.95 4.66 7.89
C ALA A 104 -3.94 6.17 7.73
N ASP A 105 -2.76 6.77 7.85
CA ASP A 105 -2.56 8.17 7.49
C ASP A 105 -2.42 8.32 5.98
N TRP A 106 -1.77 7.36 5.34
CA TRP A 106 -1.50 7.37 3.90
C TRP A 106 -1.87 6.04 3.26
N LEU A 107 -2.40 6.11 2.04
CA LEU A 107 -2.49 4.98 1.12
C LEU A 107 -1.54 5.24 -0.04
N LEU A 108 -0.57 4.37 -0.24
CA LEU A 108 0.41 4.49 -1.31
C LEU A 108 0.11 3.49 -2.42
N THR A 109 0.01 3.99 -3.66
CA THR A 109 -0.30 3.18 -4.83
C THR A 109 0.35 3.77 -6.08
N TRP A 110 0.71 2.90 -7.04
CA TRP A 110 1.16 3.30 -8.37
C TRP A 110 0.01 3.39 -9.37
N ASP A 111 -1.22 3.08 -8.96
CA ASP A 111 -2.38 3.01 -9.84
C ASP A 111 -2.94 4.40 -10.10
N TYR A 112 -2.41 5.08 -11.11
CA TYR A 112 -2.88 6.40 -11.53
C TYR A 112 -4.23 6.32 -12.25
N GLU A 113 -4.54 5.18 -12.85
CA GLU A 113 -5.80 5.03 -13.60
C GLU A 113 -7.00 5.03 -12.66
N ASP A 114 -6.97 4.22 -11.61
CA ASP A 114 -8.12 4.06 -10.70
C ASP A 114 -8.06 4.97 -9.46
N PHE A 115 -6.87 5.38 -9.04
CA PHE A 115 -6.69 6.24 -7.86
C PHE A 115 -6.23 7.66 -8.19
N GLY A 116 -5.86 7.96 -9.45
CA GLY A 116 -5.26 9.23 -9.81
C GLY A 116 -6.08 10.45 -9.41
N HIS A 117 -7.40 10.37 -9.50
CA HIS A 117 -8.31 11.47 -9.13
C HIS A 117 -8.33 11.73 -7.62
N LEU A 118 -7.77 10.82 -6.82
CA LEU A 118 -7.70 10.96 -5.36
C LEU A 118 -6.30 11.38 -4.87
N PHE A 119 -5.30 11.40 -5.75
CA PHE A 119 -3.94 11.75 -5.34
C PHE A 119 -3.89 13.15 -4.74
N GLY A 120 -3.29 13.25 -3.55
CA GLY A 120 -3.21 14.49 -2.80
C GLY A 120 -4.48 14.85 -2.04
N ILE A 121 -5.50 13.99 -2.09
CA ILE A 121 -6.79 14.22 -1.44
C ILE A 121 -6.93 13.27 -0.25
N ARG A 122 -7.50 13.78 0.84
CA ARG A 122 -7.82 12.96 2.01
C ARG A 122 -9.22 12.38 1.88
N VAL A 123 -9.30 11.05 1.97
CA VAL A 123 -10.56 10.31 1.97
C VAL A 123 -10.68 9.66 3.34
N TYR A 124 -11.66 10.08 4.15
CA TYR A 124 -11.80 9.60 5.53
C TYR A 124 -10.48 9.72 6.32
N ASP A 125 -9.80 10.85 6.16
CA ASP A 125 -8.51 11.13 6.79
C ASP A 125 -7.31 10.33 6.23
N VAL A 126 -7.51 9.55 5.17
CA VAL A 126 -6.42 8.84 4.48
C VAL A 126 -5.97 9.67 3.28
N LEU A 127 -4.71 10.07 3.28
CA LEU A 127 -4.11 10.77 2.13
C LEU A 127 -3.66 9.74 1.09
N VAL A 128 -4.16 9.85 -0.13
CA VAL A 128 -3.76 8.97 -1.23
C VAL A 128 -2.59 9.58 -1.97
N SER A 129 -1.55 8.80 -2.20
CA SER A 129 -0.33 9.27 -2.86
C SER A 129 0.41 8.11 -3.52
N ASP A 130 1.46 8.42 -4.28
CA ASP A 130 2.38 7.42 -4.80
C ASP A 130 3.54 7.19 -3.82
N PRO A 131 4.26 6.05 -3.93
CA PRO A 131 5.36 5.74 -3.03
C PRO A 131 6.51 6.74 -3.05
N GLY A 132 6.81 7.35 -4.20
CA GLY A 132 7.87 8.35 -4.30
C GLY A 132 7.53 9.59 -3.50
N SER A 133 6.31 10.10 -3.66
CA SER A 133 5.82 11.25 -2.88
C SER A 133 5.71 10.90 -1.40
N GLY A 134 5.26 9.69 -1.09
CA GLY A 134 5.17 9.21 0.29
C GLY A 134 6.54 9.16 0.97
N LEU A 135 7.55 8.66 0.27
CA LEU A 135 8.92 8.62 0.77
C LEU A 135 9.45 10.03 1.03
N HIS A 136 9.21 10.94 0.10
CA HIS A 136 9.63 12.34 0.26
C HIS A 136 8.94 12.99 1.47
N MET A 137 7.63 12.83 1.60
CA MET A 137 6.87 13.36 2.74
C MET A 137 7.39 12.80 4.07
N PHE A 138 7.63 11.50 4.13
CA PHE A 138 8.11 10.87 5.37
C PHE A 138 9.48 11.42 5.76
N ARG A 139 10.38 11.55 4.80
CA ARG A 139 11.74 12.07 5.05
C ARG A 139 11.75 13.53 5.51
N GLN A 140 10.74 14.31 5.13
CA GLN A 140 10.59 15.68 5.62
C GLN A 140 10.14 15.72 7.08
N LEU A 141 9.45 14.69 7.56
CA LEU A 141 8.99 14.59 8.95
C LEU A 141 10.07 14.03 9.89
N ALA A 142 11.02 13.28 9.34
CA ALA A 142 12.03 12.57 10.12
C ALA A 142 13.15 13.48 10.62
#